data_09def22ff753c2493e00f0fb5c044a73
#
_entry.id   09def22ff753c2493e00f0fb5c044a73
#
_cell.length_a   1.000
_cell.length_b   1.000
_cell.length_c   1.000
_cell.angle_alpha   90.00
_cell.angle_beta   90.00
_cell.angle_gamma   90.00
#
_symmetry.space_group_name_H-M   'P 1'
#
loop_
_entity.id
_entity.type
_entity.pdbx_description
1 polymer ?
#
loop_
_entity_poly.entity_id
_entity_poly.type
_entity_poly.pdbx_seq_one_letter_code
_entity_poly.pdbx_strand_id
1 'polypeptide(L)'
;MKDAIVLCSGTGTNGEDLSKFPSKSIAQVPQLKRIIINCQRAGTEQFHIITDNAGLLKNLLIDDPRITSDINWVPPGESLSVDSGRVLILESSLVVTNSNSLEKFIRDSSDCREDEFSVLVQQDADPVVGMDRETGYVTKYFGGGSSVFGAFSVNFTEVPSVLSAAGLNTWLGDEATRNRMRIFSADSGYWYRLSDTKESRKEAERIIFSHVGKTATGWIARNINGRMSLPLSKLLIRTSLTPNAASVLINLIGVLCGPLYALGHPVLGALFMQVATVLDRCDGEVARIKLMETKKGQWVDTISDQFTVLSFLIGVPVGYYLQTGSTVAVILGTYNIIIFILFLIWSFYFLIKYTDSGSLVAYFEVDKHINPEELSLLRKLLARLRFLGRRNYYSAGLVLIAIIGGNSLVLFATSFALTLFLIHQLEDVIRILRIGKPKEVLQKETEQG
;
A
#
# COMPACT_ATOMS: atom_id res chain seq x y z
N MET A 1 -13.01 -3.51 -16.48
CA MET A 1 -12.35 -3.72 -17.79
C MET A 1 -11.42 -4.91 -17.64
N LYS A 2 -11.69 -5.97 -18.40
CA LYS A 2 -10.87 -7.20 -18.29
C LYS A 2 -9.61 -7.12 -19.12
N ASP A 3 -9.63 -6.33 -20.18
CA ASP A 3 -8.54 -6.20 -21.15
C ASP A 3 -7.87 -4.85 -21.07
N ALA A 4 -6.53 -4.85 -21.16
CA ALA A 4 -5.72 -3.66 -21.29
C ALA A 4 -4.74 -3.76 -22.46
N ILE A 5 -4.60 -2.65 -23.17
CA ILE A 5 -3.62 -2.47 -24.24
C ILE A 5 -2.50 -1.58 -23.71
N VAL A 6 -1.26 -2.05 -23.76
CA VAL A 6 -0.09 -1.28 -23.35
C VAL A 6 0.74 -0.92 -24.58
N LEU A 7 0.84 0.37 -24.84
CA LEU A 7 1.62 0.91 -25.96
C LEU A 7 3.09 1.03 -25.56
N CYS A 8 3.92 0.18 -26.13
CA CYS A 8 5.38 0.13 -25.87
C CYS A 8 6.20 0.46 -27.14
N SER A 9 5.57 0.98 -28.19
CA SER A 9 6.23 1.43 -29.43
C SER A 9 5.54 2.67 -29.96
N GLY A 10 6.25 3.41 -30.81
CA GLY A 10 5.76 4.62 -31.46
C GLY A 10 5.83 5.87 -30.58
N THR A 11 5.14 6.94 -30.99
CA THR A 11 5.20 8.26 -30.33
C THR A 11 3.99 8.43 -29.42
N GLY A 12 4.23 8.66 -28.12
CA GLY A 12 3.18 8.92 -27.14
C GLY A 12 2.49 10.29 -27.35
N THR A 13 1.43 10.52 -26.59
CA THR A 13 0.65 11.77 -26.64
C THR A 13 1.45 13.02 -26.25
N ASN A 14 2.62 12.87 -25.62
CA ASN A 14 3.56 13.96 -25.33
C ASN A 14 4.69 14.13 -26.36
N GLY A 15 4.68 13.35 -27.45
CA GLY A 15 5.76 13.35 -28.44
C GLY A 15 6.99 12.51 -28.10
N GLU A 16 7.01 11.81 -26.96
CA GLU A 16 8.10 10.93 -26.56
C GLU A 16 7.99 9.55 -27.22
N ASP A 17 9.14 8.95 -27.51
CA ASP A 17 9.22 7.57 -28.03
C ASP A 17 8.91 6.56 -26.92
N LEU A 18 7.80 5.87 -27.03
CA LEU A 18 7.30 4.91 -26.04
C LEU A 18 8.19 3.68 -25.87
N SER A 19 8.99 3.33 -26.88
CA SER A 19 9.90 2.17 -26.82
C SER A 19 10.99 2.31 -25.76
N LYS A 20 11.27 3.53 -25.32
CA LYS A 20 12.30 3.84 -24.33
C LYS A 20 11.94 3.53 -22.89
N PHE A 21 10.64 3.41 -22.55
CA PHE A 21 10.17 3.35 -21.16
C PHE A 21 9.98 1.94 -20.59
N PRO A 22 9.55 0.92 -21.32
CA PRO A 22 9.18 -0.38 -20.76
C PRO A 22 10.25 -1.02 -19.88
N SER A 23 11.52 -0.94 -20.31
CA SER A 23 12.68 -1.51 -19.61
C SER A 23 13.28 -0.58 -18.55
N LYS A 24 12.92 0.71 -18.53
CA LYS A 24 13.44 1.65 -17.53
C LYS A 24 12.96 1.26 -16.14
N SER A 25 13.89 1.09 -15.22
CA SER A 25 13.56 0.79 -13.82
C SER A 25 13.35 2.07 -13.02
N ILE A 26 12.21 2.16 -12.33
CA ILE A 26 11.88 3.20 -11.37
C ILE A 26 11.81 2.55 -10.00
N ALA A 27 12.62 3.00 -9.05
CA ALA A 27 12.76 2.35 -7.75
C ALA A 27 12.97 0.82 -7.86
N GLN A 28 13.87 0.39 -8.74
CA GLN A 28 14.27 -1.00 -9.03
C GLN A 28 13.15 -1.89 -9.65
N VAL A 29 12.02 -1.32 -10.08
CA VAL A 29 10.98 -2.05 -10.79
C VAL A 29 10.92 -1.56 -12.24
N PRO A 30 11.05 -2.44 -13.25
CA PRO A 30 10.84 -2.08 -14.65
C PRO A 30 9.46 -1.49 -14.87
N GLN A 31 9.37 -0.45 -15.68
CA GLN A 31 8.13 0.30 -15.86
C GLN A 31 6.99 -0.57 -16.40
N LEU A 32 7.26 -1.44 -17.34
CA LEU A 32 6.27 -2.38 -17.87
C LEU A 32 5.70 -3.30 -16.76
N LYS A 33 6.58 -3.83 -15.89
CA LYS A 33 6.12 -4.62 -14.73
C LYS A 33 5.21 -3.81 -13.82
N ARG A 34 5.56 -2.54 -13.57
CA ARG A 34 4.76 -1.65 -12.71
C ARG A 34 3.37 -1.42 -13.28
N ILE A 35 3.27 -1.19 -14.58
CA ILE A 35 1.97 -1.05 -15.27
C ILE A 35 1.14 -2.33 -15.14
N ILE A 36 1.70 -3.47 -15.55
CA ILE A 36 0.99 -4.76 -15.55
C ILE A 36 0.49 -5.11 -14.13
N ILE A 37 1.37 -5.05 -13.11
CA ILE A 37 0.99 -5.43 -11.75
C ILE A 37 -0.08 -4.50 -11.17
N ASN A 38 -0.01 -3.17 -11.42
CA ASN A 38 -1.04 -2.26 -10.95
C ASN A 38 -2.38 -2.47 -11.67
N CYS A 39 -2.37 -2.70 -12.98
CA CYS A 39 -3.58 -3.01 -13.74
C CYS A 39 -4.21 -4.34 -13.31
N GLN A 40 -3.39 -5.38 -13.12
CA GLN A 40 -3.84 -6.68 -12.63
C GLN A 40 -4.50 -6.57 -11.26
N ARG A 41 -3.93 -5.77 -10.34
CA ARG A 41 -4.52 -5.47 -9.03
C ARG A 41 -5.81 -4.66 -9.14
N ALA A 42 -5.98 -3.88 -10.21
CA ALA A 42 -7.20 -3.13 -10.52
C ALA A 42 -8.24 -3.96 -11.30
N GLY A 43 -8.03 -5.27 -11.45
CA GLY A 43 -8.97 -6.21 -12.05
C GLY A 43 -8.80 -6.48 -13.55
N THR A 44 -7.66 -6.12 -14.14
CA THR A 44 -7.32 -6.50 -15.52
C THR A 44 -6.83 -7.95 -15.57
N GLU A 45 -7.39 -8.75 -16.46
CA GLU A 45 -7.09 -10.18 -16.60
C GLU A 45 -6.19 -10.48 -17.80
N GLN A 46 -6.30 -9.70 -18.88
CA GLN A 46 -5.59 -9.91 -20.14
C GLN A 46 -4.87 -8.63 -20.60
N PHE A 47 -3.65 -8.78 -21.09
CA PHE A 47 -2.83 -7.69 -21.61
C PHE A 47 -2.46 -7.92 -23.06
N HIS A 48 -2.61 -6.86 -23.86
CA HIS A 48 -2.13 -6.79 -25.23
C HIS A 48 -0.99 -5.76 -25.29
N ILE A 49 0.25 -6.24 -25.43
CA ILE A 49 1.42 -5.37 -25.42
C ILE A 49 1.87 -5.11 -26.86
N ILE A 50 1.71 -3.87 -27.30
CA ILE A 50 2.11 -3.46 -28.64
C ILE A 50 3.56 -3.02 -28.63
N THR A 51 4.42 -3.76 -29.32
CA THR A 51 5.88 -3.53 -29.30
C THR A 51 6.60 -4.13 -30.49
N ASP A 52 7.64 -3.44 -30.96
CA ASP A 52 8.60 -3.95 -31.95
C ASP A 52 9.63 -4.92 -31.34
N ASN A 53 9.79 -4.91 -30.00
CA ASN A 53 10.84 -5.61 -29.27
C ASN A 53 10.29 -6.66 -28.28
N ALA A 54 9.35 -7.48 -28.70
CA ALA A 54 8.71 -8.48 -27.84
C ALA A 54 9.71 -9.42 -27.15
N GLY A 55 10.80 -9.83 -27.81
CA GLY A 55 11.80 -10.73 -27.23
C GLY A 55 12.52 -10.14 -26.02
N LEU A 56 12.89 -8.86 -26.07
CA LEU A 56 13.53 -8.18 -24.95
C LEU A 56 12.56 -7.96 -23.79
N LEU A 57 11.33 -7.58 -24.08
CA LEU A 57 10.33 -7.29 -23.05
C LEU A 57 9.79 -8.58 -22.39
N LYS A 58 9.69 -9.69 -23.13
CA LYS A 58 9.37 -11.00 -22.55
C LYS A 58 10.35 -11.38 -21.44
N ASN A 59 11.65 -11.20 -21.68
CA ASN A 59 12.68 -11.52 -20.70
C ASN A 59 12.53 -10.70 -19.38
N LEU A 60 11.96 -9.50 -19.44
CA LEU A 60 11.68 -8.71 -18.24
C LEU A 60 10.57 -9.31 -17.37
N LEU A 61 9.61 -10.04 -17.98
CA LEU A 61 8.41 -10.54 -17.32
C LEU A 61 8.49 -12.02 -16.97
N ILE A 62 9.38 -12.78 -17.60
CA ILE A 62 9.60 -14.22 -17.36
C ILE A 62 9.85 -14.48 -15.87
N ASP A 63 9.23 -15.53 -15.36
CA ASP A 63 9.40 -16.04 -13.99
C ASP A 63 9.03 -15.05 -12.86
N ASP A 64 8.29 -14.00 -13.15
CA ASP A 64 7.80 -13.12 -12.10
C ASP A 64 6.47 -13.63 -11.53
N PRO A 65 6.46 -14.23 -10.32
CA PRO A 65 5.25 -14.85 -9.74
C PRO A 65 4.13 -13.84 -9.42
N ARG A 66 4.39 -12.55 -9.56
CA ARG A 66 3.41 -11.48 -9.36
C ARG A 66 2.51 -11.29 -10.59
N ILE A 67 2.97 -11.73 -11.74
CA ILE A 67 2.25 -11.59 -13.00
C ILE A 67 1.50 -12.89 -13.25
N THR A 68 0.17 -12.83 -13.10
CA THR A 68 -0.74 -13.98 -13.26
C THR A 68 -1.69 -13.80 -14.44
N SER A 69 -1.72 -12.60 -15.03
CA SER A 69 -2.56 -12.29 -16.18
C SER A 69 -1.95 -12.81 -17.48
N ASP A 70 -2.81 -13.10 -18.44
CA ASP A 70 -2.39 -13.50 -19.79
C ASP A 70 -1.82 -12.31 -20.56
N ILE A 71 -0.70 -12.53 -21.26
CA ILE A 71 -0.01 -11.50 -22.05
C ILE A 71 0.08 -11.90 -23.50
N ASN A 72 -0.59 -11.13 -24.34
CA ASN A 72 -0.51 -11.22 -25.78
C ASN A 72 0.45 -10.15 -26.33
N TRP A 73 1.41 -10.58 -27.16
CA TRP A 73 2.41 -9.70 -27.76
C TRP A 73 2.03 -9.41 -29.20
N VAL A 74 1.80 -8.14 -29.50
CA VAL A 74 1.29 -7.71 -30.80
C VAL A 74 2.28 -6.77 -31.47
N PRO A 75 2.73 -7.07 -32.70
CA PRO A 75 3.51 -6.12 -33.48
C PRO A 75 2.70 -4.85 -33.80
N PRO A 76 3.34 -3.69 -33.92
CA PRO A 76 2.64 -2.47 -34.32
C PRO A 76 1.99 -2.62 -35.71
N GLY A 77 0.73 -2.20 -35.80
CA GLY A 77 -0.04 -2.27 -37.06
C GLY A 77 -0.73 -3.60 -37.34
N GLU A 78 -0.55 -4.62 -36.48
CA GLU A 78 -1.29 -5.87 -36.56
C GLU A 78 -2.71 -5.71 -35.97
N SER A 79 -3.68 -6.41 -36.55
CA SER A 79 -5.06 -6.38 -36.09
C SER A 79 -5.18 -7.07 -34.74
N LEU A 80 -5.82 -6.41 -33.78
CA LEU A 80 -6.08 -6.93 -32.45
C LEU A 80 -7.52 -7.49 -32.39
N SER A 81 -7.71 -8.63 -31.77
CA SER A 81 -9.02 -9.14 -31.38
C SER A 81 -9.14 -9.07 -29.85
N VAL A 82 -10.18 -8.43 -29.36
CA VAL A 82 -10.51 -8.34 -27.93
C VAL A 82 -11.96 -8.78 -27.74
N ASP A 83 -12.19 -9.60 -26.73
CA ASP A 83 -13.51 -10.23 -26.51
C ASP A 83 -14.49 -9.31 -25.76
N SER A 84 -14.05 -8.20 -25.23
CA SER A 84 -14.86 -7.33 -24.37
C SER A 84 -15.08 -5.94 -24.95
N GLY A 85 -16.25 -5.35 -24.66
CA GLY A 85 -16.64 -4.05 -25.20
C GLY A 85 -15.68 -2.91 -24.85
N ARG A 86 -15.35 -2.69 -23.58
CA ARG A 86 -14.53 -1.54 -23.14
C ARG A 86 -13.14 -1.96 -22.68
N VAL A 87 -12.10 -1.32 -23.24
CA VAL A 87 -10.68 -1.62 -22.95
C VAL A 87 -9.95 -0.43 -22.36
N LEU A 88 -8.92 -0.71 -21.56
CA LEU A 88 -8.00 0.25 -21.02
C LEU A 88 -6.77 0.37 -21.92
N ILE A 89 -6.44 1.57 -22.40
CA ILE A 89 -5.23 1.83 -23.20
C ILE A 89 -4.26 2.64 -22.33
N LEU A 90 -3.02 2.17 -22.22
CA LEU A 90 -1.98 2.79 -21.41
C LEU A 90 -0.71 2.98 -22.23
N GLU A 91 -0.11 4.16 -22.11
CA GLU A 91 1.23 4.41 -22.61
C GLU A 91 2.29 3.88 -21.65
N SER A 92 3.37 3.32 -22.17
CA SER A 92 4.50 2.81 -21.36
C SER A 92 5.22 3.89 -20.54
N SER A 93 5.03 5.16 -20.89
CA SER A 93 5.55 6.32 -20.14
C SER A 93 4.78 6.62 -18.85
N LEU A 94 3.60 6.02 -18.64
CA LEU A 94 2.73 6.28 -17.49
C LEU A 94 3.21 5.57 -16.24
N VAL A 95 3.45 6.31 -15.17
CA VAL A 95 3.73 5.79 -13.82
C VAL A 95 2.48 5.92 -12.96
N VAL A 96 2.02 4.78 -12.47
CA VAL A 96 0.93 4.68 -11.48
C VAL A 96 1.53 4.31 -10.14
N THR A 97 1.25 5.06 -9.09
CA THR A 97 1.84 4.83 -7.76
C THR A 97 1.11 3.74 -6.97
N ASN A 98 -0.19 3.57 -7.20
CA ASN A 98 -0.99 2.51 -6.60
C ASN A 98 -2.14 2.05 -7.51
N SER A 99 -2.65 0.84 -7.26
CA SER A 99 -3.75 0.25 -8.02
C SER A 99 -5.11 0.91 -7.76
N ASN A 100 -5.34 1.47 -6.56
CA ASN A 100 -6.65 2.05 -6.19
C ASN A 100 -7.02 3.25 -7.06
N SER A 101 -6.02 4.09 -7.41
CA SER A 101 -6.27 5.23 -8.31
C SER A 101 -6.61 4.77 -9.74
N LEU A 102 -6.03 3.66 -10.19
CA LEU A 102 -6.35 3.05 -11.46
C LEU A 102 -7.73 2.38 -11.43
N GLU A 103 -8.04 1.65 -10.38
CA GLU A 103 -9.36 1.06 -10.15
C GLU A 103 -10.46 2.13 -10.15
N LYS A 104 -10.21 3.26 -9.49
CA LYS A 104 -11.13 4.40 -9.54
C LYS A 104 -11.35 4.90 -10.97
N PHE A 105 -10.29 5.10 -11.74
CA PHE A 105 -10.42 5.51 -13.14
C PHE A 105 -11.19 4.49 -13.98
N ILE A 106 -10.92 3.19 -13.80
CA ILE A 106 -11.62 2.10 -14.48
C ILE A 106 -13.12 2.12 -14.13
N ARG A 107 -13.46 2.26 -12.86
CA ARG A 107 -14.85 2.32 -12.38
C ARG A 107 -15.56 3.55 -12.93
N ASP A 108 -15.00 4.73 -12.73
CA ASP A 108 -15.60 5.99 -13.13
C ASP A 108 -15.77 6.07 -14.66
N SER A 109 -14.87 5.45 -15.43
CA SER A 109 -14.97 5.36 -16.89
C SER A 109 -15.92 4.28 -17.40
N SER A 110 -16.32 3.32 -16.56
CA SER A 110 -17.31 2.28 -16.91
C SER A 110 -18.73 2.84 -17.09
N ASP A 111 -19.01 3.97 -16.43
CA ASP A 111 -20.32 4.65 -16.50
C ASP A 111 -20.47 5.54 -17.75
N CYS A 112 -19.44 5.61 -18.60
CA CYS A 112 -19.51 6.32 -19.87
C CYS A 112 -20.33 5.57 -20.91
N ARG A 113 -20.99 6.29 -21.82
CA ARG A 113 -21.74 5.69 -22.94
C ARG A 113 -20.82 4.88 -23.86
N GLU A 114 -21.36 3.94 -24.61
CA GLU A 114 -20.57 3.06 -25.49
C GLU A 114 -19.81 3.82 -26.58
N ASP A 115 -20.35 4.95 -27.05
CA ASP A 115 -19.74 5.83 -28.04
C ASP A 115 -18.77 6.87 -27.46
N GLU A 116 -18.62 6.92 -26.13
CA GLU A 116 -17.71 7.83 -25.44
C GLU A 116 -16.40 7.18 -25.10
N PHE A 117 -15.31 7.94 -25.12
CA PHE A 117 -14.06 7.50 -24.54
C PHE A 117 -13.57 8.44 -23.42
N SER A 118 -12.81 7.89 -22.52
CA SER A 118 -12.35 8.56 -21.31
C SER A 118 -10.85 8.85 -21.40
N VAL A 119 -10.46 10.04 -21.00
CA VAL A 119 -9.05 10.46 -20.95
C VAL A 119 -8.70 10.92 -19.54
N LEU A 120 -7.59 10.44 -19.01
CA LEU A 120 -7.07 10.87 -17.71
C LEU A 120 -6.14 12.09 -17.89
N VAL A 121 -6.47 13.18 -17.19
CA VAL A 121 -5.78 14.48 -17.28
C VAL A 121 -5.35 14.95 -15.89
N GLN A 122 -4.24 15.65 -15.82
CA GLN A 122 -3.74 16.28 -14.60
C GLN A 122 -4.70 17.41 -14.13
N GLN A 123 -5.05 17.42 -12.86
CA GLN A 123 -6.08 18.28 -12.28
C GLN A 123 -5.77 19.79 -12.39
N ASP A 124 -4.49 20.19 -12.30
CA ASP A 124 -4.05 21.58 -12.23
C ASP A 124 -3.27 22.02 -13.49
N ALA A 125 -3.33 21.25 -14.58
CA ALA A 125 -2.61 21.60 -15.80
C ALA A 125 -3.40 22.61 -16.64
N ASP A 126 -2.70 23.54 -17.26
CA ASP A 126 -3.27 24.43 -18.30
C ASP A 126 -3.98 23.55 -19.35
N PRO A 127 -5.21 23.89 -19.73
CA PRO A 127 -6.01 23.03 -20.58
C PRO A 127 -5.38 22.94 -21.98
N VAL A 128 -4.66 21.83 -22.22
CA VAL A 128 -4.34 21.38 -23.60
C VAL A 128 -5.63 20.96 -24.31
N VAL A 129 -6.75 21.11 -23.63
CA VAL A 129 -8.06 20.64 -24.02
C VAL A 129 -9.08 21.73 -23.76
N GLY A 130 -9.70 22.26 -24.79
CA GLY A 130 -10.89 23.09 -24.62
C GLY A 130 -12.03 22.19 -24.11
N MET A 131 -12.60 22.53 -22.96
CA MET A 131 -13.68 21.78 -22.33
C MET A 131 -14.93 22.63 -22.26
N ASP A 132 -16.06 22.05 -22.64
CA ASP A 132 -17.36 22.62 -22.33
C ASP A 132 -17.63 22.38 -20.82
N ARG A 133 -17.78 23.48 -20.05
CA ARG A 133 -17.94 23.43 -18.60
C ARG A 133 -19.31 22.90 -18.15
N GLU A 134 -20.31 22.95 -19.01
CA GLU A 134 -21.67 22.47 -18.68
C GLU A 134 -21.80 20.96 -18.90
N THR A 135 -21.19 20.46 -19.97
CA THR A 135 -21.31 19.04 -20.35
C THR A 135 -20.14 18.17 -19.89
N GLY A 136 -18.98 18.78 -19.59
CA GLY A 136 -17.75 18.05 -19.26
C GLY A 136 -17.05 17.38 -20.44
N TYR A 137 -17.54 17.65 -21.67
CA TYR A 137 -16.93 17.12 -22.88
C TYR A 137 -15.81 18.01 -23.42
N VAL A 138 -14.84 17.36 -24.06
CA VAL A 138 -13.74 18.04 -24.74
C VAL A 138 -14.21 18.54 -26.09
N THR A 139 -14.07 19.84 -26.31
CA THR A 139 -14.41 20.49 -27.58
C THR A 139 -13.20 20.72 -28.48
N LYS A 140 -11.99 20.74 -27.92
CA LYS A 140 -10.73 20.87 -28.67
C LYS A 140 -9.61 20.12 -27.96
N TYR A 141 -8.84 19.35 -28.71
CA TYR A 141 -7.61 18.69 -28.27
C TYR A 141 -6.42 19.28 -29.03
N PHE A 142 -5.48 19.87 -28.32
CA PHE A 142 -4.36 20.58 -28.96
C PHE A 142 -3.11 19.72 -29.20
N GLY A 143 -3.13 18.44 -28.78
CA GLY A 143 -2.00 17.52 -28.97
C GLY A 143 -0.73 17.90 -28.20
N GLY A 144 0.10 16.93 -27.82
CA GLY A 144 1.46 17.17 -27.35
C GLY A 144 1.65 17.79 -25.97
N GLY A 145 0.59 17.95 -25.17
CA GLY A 145 0.69 18.57 -23.83
C GLY A 145 1.05 17.58 -22.73
N SER A 146 1.78 18.06 -21.72
CA SER A 146 2.15 17.29 -20.51
C SER A 146 0.96 17.00 -19.58
N SER A 147 -0.22 17.51 -19.87
CA SER A 147 -1.42 17.40 -19.04
C SER A 147 -2.18 16.07 -19.18
N VAL A 148 -1.95 15.30 -20.24
CA VAL A 148 -2.55 13.98 -20.44
C VAL A 148 -1.62 12.91 -19.87
N PHE A 149 -2.12 12.08 -18.96
CA PHE A 149 -1.29 11.04 -18.33
C PHE A 149 -0.99 9.83 -19.22
N GLY A 150 -1.63 9.69 -20.39
CA GLY A 150 -1.45 8.53 -21.27
C GLY A 150 -2.24 7.30 -20.81
N ALA A 151 -3.38 7.53 -20.13
CA ALA A 151 -4.37 6.52 -19.78
C ALA A 151 -5.71 6.85 -20.41
N PHE A 152 -6.29 5.88 -21.14
CA PHE A 152 -7.52 6.03 -21.90
C PHE A 152 -8.42 4.83 -21.67
N SER A 153 -9.72 5.03 -21.73
CA SER A 153 -10.70 3.94 -21.73
C SER A 153 -11.66 4.15 -22.90
N VAL A 154 -11.79 3.15 -23.74
CA VAL A 154 -12.53 3.22 -25.01
C VAL A 154 -13.23 1.93 -25.31
N ASN A 155 -14.34 1.97 -26.08
CA ASN A 155 -14.95 0.77 -26.65
C ASN A 155 -14.09 0.23 -27.79
N PHE A 156 -13.75 -1.05 -27.75
CA PHE A 156 -12.80 -1.66 -28.68
C PHE A 156 -13.24 -1.61 -30.14
N THR A 157 -14.53 -1.62 -30.44
CA THR A 157 -15.04 -1.53 -31.80
C THR A 157 -14.58 -0.28 -32.56
N GLU A 158 -14.13 0.75 -31.84
CA GLU A 158 -13.69 2.02 -32.41
C GLU A 158 -12.14 2.16 -32.53
N VAL A 159 -11.37 1.19 -31.98
CA VAL A 159 -9.90 1.26 -31.85
C VAL A 159 -9.07 0.64 -32.99
N PRO A 160 -9.58 -0.19 -33.91
CA PRO A 160 -8.74 -1.08 -34.71
C PRO A 160 -7.69 -0.43 -35.63
N SER A 161 -7.85 0.84 -36.00
CA SER A 161 -6.91 1.53 -36.91
C SER A 161 -5.89 2.43 -36.22
N VAL A 162 -6.01 2.63 -34.92
CA VAL A 162 -5.33 3.69 -34.13
C VAL A 162 -4.10 3.21 -33.38
N LEU A 163 -3.90 1.90 -33.32
CA LEU A 163 -2.85 1.30 -32.50
C LEU A 163 -1.42 1.41 -33.07
N SER A 164 -1.24 2.05 -34.21
CA SER A 164 0.04 2.65 -34.56
C SER A 164 0.15 3.98 -33.83
N ALA A 165 1.17 4.16 -33.00
CA ALA A 165 1.30 5.31 -32.10
C ALA A 165 1.30 6.67 -32.80
N ALA A 166 1.63 6.75 -34.09
CA ALA A 166 1.48 7.98 -34.90
C ALA A 166 0.02 8.38 -35.12
N GLY A 167 -0.92 7.46 -35.01
CA GLY A 167 -2.36 7.70 -35.18
C GLY A 167 -3.09 8.14 -33.91
N LEU A 168 -2.54 7.88 -32.70
CA LEU A 168 -3.25 8.12 -31.44
C LEU A 168 -3.60 9.59 -31.24
N ASN A 169 -2.66 10.52 -31.44
CA ASN A 169 -2.92 11.96 -31.28
C ASN A 169 -3.93 12.50 -32.31
N THR A 170 -3.86 12.04 -33.55
CA THR A 170 -4.79 12.43 -34.61
C THR A 170 -6.20 11.93 -34.28
N TRP A 171 -6.31 10.68 -33.87
CA TRP A 171 -7.58 10.09 -33.46
C TRP A 171 -8.19 10.79 -32.24
N LEU A 172 -7.39 11.08 -31.21
CA LEU A 172 -7.84 11.86 -30.06
C LEU A 172 -8.36 13.24 -30.47
N GLY A 173 -7.71 13.90 -31.43
CA GLY A 173 -8.16 15.16 -32.00
C GLY A 173 -9.51 15.05 -32.72
N ASP A 174 -9.67 14.01 -33.53
CA ASP A 174 -10.91 13.76 -34.25
C ASP A 174 -12.10 13.45 -33.33
N GLU A 175 -11.86 12.61 -32.31
CA GLU A 175 -12.89 12.27 -31.33
C GLU A 175 -13.26 13.44 -30.41
N ALA A 176 -12.31 14.32 -30.09
CA ALA A 176 -12.59 15.55 -29.35
C ALA A 176 -13.54 16.46 -30.15
N THR A 177 -13.35 16.59 -31.46
CA THR A 177 -14.23 17.42 -32.33
C THR A 177 -15.64 16.85 -32.46
N ARG A 178 -15.82 15.53 -32.23
CA ARG A 178 -17.12 14.84 -32.23
C ARG A 178 -17.86 14.90 -30.90
N ASN A 179 -17.32 15.59 -29.88
CA ASN A 179 -17.86 15.63 -28.52
C ASN A 179 -18.03 14.24 -27.86
N ARG A 180 -17.11 13.30 -28.14
CA ARG A 180 -17.13 11.95 -27.57
C ARG A 180 -16.10 11.74 -26.49
N MET A 181 -15.23 12.73 -26.23
CA MET A 181 -14.16 12.64 -25.25
C MET A 181 -14.61 13.19 -23.88
N ARG A 182 -14.55 12.35 -22.86
CA ARG A 182 -14.82 12.72 -21.48
C ARG A 182 -13.53 12.78 -20.67
N ILE A 183 -13.33 13.85 -19.92
CA ILE A 183 -12.14 14.04 -19.10
C ILE A 183 -12.38 13.55 -17.69
N PHE A 184 -11.40 12.81 -17.18
CA PHE A 184 -11.28 12.46 -15.77
C PHE A 184 -10.03 13.13 -15.20
N SER A 185 -10.22 13.99 -14.19
CA SER A 185 -9.12 14.67 -13.53
C SER A 185 -8.51 13.78 -12.46
N ALA A 186 -7.19 13.68 -12.45
CA ALA A 186 -6.44 12.90 -11.46
C ALA A 186 -5.43 13.77 -10.71
N ASP A 187 -5.25 13.46 -9.42
CA ASP A 187 -4.23 14.08 -8.59
C ASP A 187 -2.83 13.66 -9.06
N SER A 188 -1.98 14.64 -9.37
CA SER A 188 -0.58 14.44 -9.74
C SER A 188 0.25 13.69 -8.69
N GLY A 189 -0.25 13.55 -7.47
CA GLY A 189 0.38 12.74 -6.42
C GLY A 189 0.30 11.22 -6.65
N TYR A 190 -0.58 10.75 -7.55
CA TYR A 190 -0.77 9.31 -7.83
C TYR A 190 -0.34 8.90 -9.23
N TRP A 191 -0.24 9.85 -10.14
CA TRP A 191 0.02 9.66 -11.55
C TRP A 191 1.18 10.53 -11.98
N TYR A 192 2.07 9.99 -12.77
CA TYR A 192 3.18 10.73 -13.32
C TYR A 192 3.51 10.24 -14.73
N ARG A 193 3.86 11.16 -15.61
CA ARG A 193 4.28 10.83 -16.97
C ARG A 193 5.78 10.98 -17.10
N LEU A 194 6.44 9.94 -17.55
CA LEU A 194 7.87 9.94 -17.79
C LEU A 194 8.24 10.70 -19.07
N SER A 195 9.30 11.45 -19.00
CA SER A 195 10.10 11.88 -20.15
C SER A 195 11.47 11.20 -20.13
N ASP A 196 12.18 11.24 -21.27
CA ASP A 196 13.48 10.57 -21.43
C ASP A 196 14.62 11.30 -20.73
N THR A 197 14.40 11.83 -19.53
CA THR A 197 15.40 12.58 -18.74
C THR A 197 15.66 11.90 -17.40
N LYS A 198 16.85 12.14 -16.85
CA LYS A 198 17.20 11.65 -15.50
C LYS A 198 16.39 12.34 -14.41
N GLU A 199 16.04 13.59 -14.63
CA GLU A 199 15.24 14.44 -13.74
C GLU A 199 13.81 13.88 -13.62
N SER A 200 13.19 13.54 -14.74
CA SER A 200 11.86 12.92 -14.77
C SER A 200 11.82 11.60 -14.01
N ARG A 201 12.85 10.76 -14.16
CA ARG A 201 12.96 9.52 -13.39
C ARG A 201 13.08 9.77 -11.89
N LYS A 202 13.91 10.74 -11.47
CA LYS A 202 14.04 11.09 -10.04
C LYS A 202 12.73 11.63 -9.47
N GLU A 203 11.99 12.41 -10.27
CA GLU A 203 10.70 12.94 -9.86
C GLU A 203 9.67 11.83 -9.71
N ALA A 204 9.61 10.88 -10.65
CA ALA A 204 8.76 9.69 -10.53
C ALA A 204 9.08 8.88 -9.25
N GLU A 205 10.36 8.66 -8.97
CA GLU A 205 10.80 8.01 -7.72
C GLU A 205 10.35 8.83 -6.50
N ARG A 206 10.51 10.17 -6.52
CA ARG A 206 10.08 11.05 -5.42
C ARG A 206 8.59 10.93 -5.15
N ILE A 207 7.76 10.92 -6.18
CA ILE A 207 6.31 10.76 -6.06
C ILE A 207 5.96 9.41 -5.43
N ILE A 208 6.55 8.32 -5.92
CA ILE A 208 6.33 6.97 -5.36
C ILE A 208 6.69 6.94 -3.86
N PHE A 209 7.86 7.47 -3.47
CA PHE A 209 8.29 7.50 -2.08
C PHE A 209 7.40 8.39 -1.21
N SER A 210 6.96 9.56 -1.74
CA SER A 210 6.08 10.46 -1.00
C SER A 210 4.72 9.83 -0.71
N HIS A 211 4.19 9.08 -1.67
CA HIS A 211 2.92 8.37 -1.51
C HIS A 211 3.00 7.31 -0.41
N VAL A 212 4.04 6.47 -0.43
CA VAL A 212 4.23 5.42 0.58
C VAL A 212 4.42 6.04 1.98
N GLY A 213 5.07 7.18 2.10
CA GLY A 213 5.20 7.90 3.38
C GLY A 213 3.87 8.38 3.96
N LYS A 214 2.89 8.73 3.11
CA LYS A 214 1.57 9.23 3.54
C LYS A 214 0.64 8.14 4.10
N THR A 215 0.87 6.88 3.78
CA THR A 215 0.01 5.76 4.24
C THR A 215 0.12 5.47 5.73
N ALA A 216 1.07 6.09 6.44
CA ALA A 216 1.28 5.90 7.86
C ALA A 216 0.18 6.53 8.72
N THR A 217 -0.42 5.74 9.60
CA THR A 217 -1.45 6.19 10.55
C THR A 217 -0.83 6.58 11.89
N GLY A 218 -1.06 7.83 12.32
CA GLY A 218 -0.61 8.36 13.61
C GLY A 218 0.54 9.39 13.50
N TRP A 219 0.59 10.29 14.50
CA TRP A 219 1.53 11.42 14.49
C TRP A 219 3.00 10.98 14.61
N ILE A 220 3.32 10.10 15.57
CA ILE A 220 4.68 9.56 15.77
C ILE A 220 5.11 8.77 14.52
N ALA A 221 4.23 7.92 13.99
CA ALA A 221 4.51 7.15 12.79
C ALA A 221 4.84 8.02 11.58
N ARG A 222 4.14 9.14 11.43
CA ARG A 222 4.32 10.05 10.28
C ARG A 222 5.51 10.98 10.44
N ASN A 223 5.67 11.62 11.62
CA ASN A 223 6.61 12.72 11.80
C ASN A 223 7.97 12.28 12.34
N ILE A 224 8.04 11.18 13.09
CA ILE A 224 9.28 10.65 13.67
C ILE A 224 9.73 9.42 12.89
N ASN A 225 8.98 8.32 13.00
CA ASN A 225 9.41 7.05 12.43
C ASN A 225 9.53 7.10 10.90
N GLY A 226 8.58 7.77 10.21
CA GLY A 226 8.61 7.91 8.75
C GLY A 226 9.80 8.72 8.22
N ARG A 227 10.25 9.73 8.97
CA ARG A 227 11.46 10.48 8.60
C ARG A 227 12.73 9.65 8.75
N MET A 228 12.74 8.68 9.66
CA MET A 228 13.88 7.79 9.90
C MET A 228 13.81 6.55 8.96
N SER A 229 12.63 5.99 8.71
CA SER A 229 12.47 4.80 7.87
C SER A 229 12.72 5.06 6.39
N LEU A 230 12.23 6.18 5.83
CA LEU A 230 12.34 6.47 4.39
C LEU A 230 13.77 6.46 3.84
N PRO A 231 14.79 7.06 4.49
CA PRO A 231 16.18 6.94 4.03
C PRO A 231 16.68 5.49 4.03
N LEU A 232 16.32 4.72 5.08
CA LEU A 232 16.69 3.30 5.19
C LEU A 232 15.98 2.46 4.14
N SER A 233 14.69 2.70 3.90
CA SER A 233 13.94 2.03 2.84
C SER A 233 14.52 2.32 1.45
N LYS A 234 14.99 3.55 1.18
CA LYS A 234 15.72 3.88 -0.06
C LYS A 234 17.00 3.08 -0.23
N LEU A 235 17.70 2.80 0.86
CA LEU A 235 18.89 1.95 0.85
C LEU A 235 18.51 0.49 0.60
N LEU A 236 17.54 -0.03 1.34
CA LEU A 236 17.06 -1.42 1.23
C LEU A 236 16.49 -1.74 -0.15
N ILE A 237 15.82 -0.81 -0.80
CA ILE A 237 15.29 -0.99 -2.16
C ILE A 237 16.40 -1.29 -3.16
N ARG A 238 17.60 -0.71 -2.98
CA ARG A 238 18.75 -0.94 -3.85
C ARG A 238 19.40 -2.30 -3.65
N THR A 239 19.02 -3.02 -2.59
CA THR A 239 19.53 -4.37 -2.32
C THR A 239 18.62 -5.43 -2.94
N SER A 240 19.11 -6.67 -3.04
CA SER A 240 18.33 -7.85 -3.43
C SER A 240 17.43 -8.38 -2.30
N LEU A 241 17.44 -7.74 -1.12
CA LEU A 241 16.70 -8.20 0.05
C LEU A 241 15.20 -8.19 -0.24
N THR A 242 14.54 -9.30 0.06
CA THR A 242 13.08 -9.40 -0.03
C THR A 242 12.44 -8.76 1.21
N PRO A 243 11.20 -8.24 1.11
CA PRO A 243 10.50 -7.69 2.27
C PRO A 243 10.43 -8.67 3.45
N ASN A 244 10.11 -9.94 3.20
CA ASN A 244 10.02 -10.95 4.25
C ASN A 244 11.37 -11.20 4.96
N ALA A 245 12.47 -11.21 4.22
CA ALA A 245 13.80 -11.33 4.82
C ALA A 245 14.15 -10.09 5.64
N ALA A 246 13.73 -8.91 5.19
CA ALA A 246 13.86 -7.67 5.96
C ALA A 246 13.09 -7.74 7.28
N SER A 247 11.80 -8.16 7.26
CA SER A 247 10.98 -8.33 8.47
C SER A 247 11.67 -9.26 9.49
N VAL A 248 12.17 -10.43 9.04
CA VAL A 248 12.84 -11.38 9.94
C VAL A 248 14.11 -10.77 10.55
N LEU A 249 14.96 -10.11 9.75
CA LEU A 249 16.19 -9.47 10.25
C LEU A 249 15.90 -8.35 11.26
N ILE A 250 14.89 -7.54 10.99
CA ILE A 250 14.46 -6.44 11.87
C ILE A 250 13.96 -7.01 13.19
N ASN A 251 13.16 -8.07 13.15
CA ASN A 251 12.65 -8.71 14.35
C ASN A 251 13.73 -9.42 15.16
N LEU A 252 14.77 -9.96 14.53
CA LEU A 252 15.95 -10.45 15.26
C LEU A 252 16.62 -9.36 16.08
N ILE A 253 16.70 -8.12 15.55
CA ILE A 253 17.18 -6.96 16.32
C ILE A 253 16.21 -6.65 17.46
N GLY A 254 14.91 -6.70 17.20
CA GLY A 254 13.87 -6.47 18.21
C GLY A 254 13.91 -7.46 19.38
N VAL A 255 14.13 -8.73 19.09
CA VAL A 255 14.21 -9.80 20.11
C VAL A 255 15.35 -9.58 21.11
N LEU A 256 16.42 -8.87 20.75
CA LEU A 256 17.50 -8.53 21.67
C LEU A 256 17.04 -7.63 22.82
N CYS A 257 15.88 -6.98 22.75
CA CYS A 257 15.33 -6.16 23.83
C CYS A 257 15.15 -6.98 25.12
N GLY A 258 14.65 -8.22 25.04
CA GLY A 258 14.41 -9.07 26.20
C GLY A 258 15.68 -9.41 26.99
N PRO A 259 16.74 -9.98 26.38
CA PRO A 259 18.01 -10.17 27.04
C PRO A 259 18.59 -8.91 27.69
N LEU A 260 18.45 -7.75 27.04
CA LEU A 260 18.92 -6.47 27.61
C LEU A 260 18.14 -6.07 28.86
N TYR A 261 16.81 -6.26 28.86
CA TYR A 261 15.99 -6.08 30.06
C TYR A 261 16.39 -7.07 31.17
N ALA A 262 16.57 -8.35 30.83
CA ALA A 262 16.95 -9.39 31.77
C ALA A 262 18.30 -9.13 32.41
N LEU A 263 19.27 -8.60 31.67
CA LEU A 263 20.60 -8.21 32.18
C LEU A 263 20.61 -6.88 32.99
N GLY A 264 19.45 -6.27 33.18
CA GLY A 264 19.36 -5.03 34.00
C GLY A 264 19.70 -3.74 33.24
N HIS A 265 19.58 -3.77 31.89
CA HIS A 265 19.78 -2.60 31.04
C HIS A 265 18.45 -2.13 30.41
N PRO A 266 17.44 -1.67 31.18
CA PRO A 266 16.11 -1.38 30.71
C PRO A 266 16.07 -0.29 29.63
N VAL A 267 16.91 0.72 29.73
CA VAL A 267 16.99 1.81 28.74
C VAL A 267 17.46 1.28 27.38
N LEU A 268 18.50 0.42 27.39
CA LEU A 268 18.98 -0.21 26.16
C LEU A 268 17.92 -1.16 25.55
N GLY A 269 17.26 -1.96 26.39
CA GLY A 269 16.16 -2.83 25.95
C GLY A 269 15.04 -2.04 25.28
N ALA A 270 14.61 -0.93 25.90
CA ALA A 270 13.59 -0.05 25.32
C ALA A 270 14.05 0.61 24.00
N LEU A 271 15.32 1.03 23.92
CA LEU A 271 15.88 1.60 22.71
C LEU A 271 15.92 0.58 21.57
N PHE A 272 16.33 -0.67 21.82
CA PHE A 272 16.31 -1.74 20.80
C PHE A 272 14.90 -2.01 20.31
N MET A 273 13.91 -2.04 21.19
CA MET A 273 12.50 -2.17 20.80
C MET A 273 12.02 -0.98 19.94
N GLN A 274 12.43 0.25 20.29
CA GLN A 274 12.10 1.45 19.52
C GLN A 274 12.77 1.42 18.14
N VAL A 275 14.04 1.03 18.05
CA VAL A 275 14.78 0.88 16.78
C VAL A 275 14.09 -0.16 15.92
N ALA A 276 13.75 -1.33 16.45
CA ALA A 276 13.00 -2.35 15.72
C ALA A 276 11.66 -1.82 15.20
N THR A 277 10.94 -1.02 16.01
CA THR A 277 9.67 -0.40 15.59
C THR A 277 9.84 0.62 14.45
N VAL A 278 10.95 1.33 14.38
CA VAL A 278 11.26 2.25 13.27
C VAL A 278 11.64 1.47 12.02
N LEU A 279 12.47 0.43 12.15
CA LEU A 279 12.93 -0.41 11.06
C LEU A 279 11.80 -1.23 10.44
N ASP A 280 10.87 -1.71 11.24
CA ASP A 280 9.68 -2.47 10.87
C ASP A 280 8.85 -1.82 9.75
N ARG A 281 8.82 -0.50 9.70
CA ARG A 281 8.19 0.22 8.60
C ARG A 281 8.89 0.04 7.26
N CYS A 282 10.21 -0.22 7.29
CA CYS A 282 11.01 -0.29 6.07
C CYS A 282 10.61 -1.46 5.18
N ASP A 283 10.26 -2.62 5.75
CA ASP A 283 9.86 -3.79 4.98
C ASP A 283 8.52 -3.57 4.25
N GLY A 284 7.53 -2.99 4.94
CA GLY A 284 6.27 -2.60 4.33
C GLY A 284 6.42 -1.50 3.27
N GLU A 285 7.32 -0.53 3.48
CA GLU A 285 7.64 0.49 2.49
C GLU A 285 8.31 -0.14 1.26
N VAL A 286 9.28 -1.04 1.46
CA VAL A 286 9.95 -1.79 0.38
C VAL A 286 8.95 -2.68 -0.37
N ALA A 287 8.06 -3.38 0.35
CA ALA A 287 7.03 -4.21 -0.26
C ALA A 287 6.11 -3.40 -1.19
N ARG A 288 5.63 -2.25 -0.74
CA ARG A 288 4.78 -1.35 -1.55
C ARG A 288 5.51 -0.79 -2.76
N ILE A 289 6.73 -0.31 -2.59
CA ILE A 289 7.50 0.33 -3.68
C ILE A 289 7.90 -0.70 -4.75
N LYS A 290 8.33 -1.89 -4.31
CA LYS A 290 8.67 -3.02 -5.22
C LYS A 290 7.45 -3.79 -5.72
N LEU A 291 6.22 -3.44 -5.29
CA LEU A 291 4.98 -4.16 -5.60
C LEU A 291 5.01 -5.64 -5.16
N MET A 292 5.68 -5.92 -4.05
CA MET A 292 5.87 -7.26 -3.47
C MET A 292 4.94 -7.54 -2.29
N GLU A 293 3.87 -6.77 -2.13
CA GLU A 293 2.88 -7.00 -1.09
C GLU A 293 2.14 -8.32 -1.31
N THR A 294 2.13 -9.17 -0.31
CA THR A 294 1.43 -10.46 -0.34
C THR A 294 0.76 -10.74 1.01
N LYS A 295 -0.34 -11.50 1.00
CA LYS A 295 -0.98 -12.02 2.23
C LYS A 295 0.01 -12.81 3.10
N LYS A 296 0.85 -13.65 2.47
CA LYS A 296 1.89 -14.40 3.18
C LYS A 296 2.89 -13.48 3.86
N GLY A 297 3.30 -12.39 3.19
CA GLY A 297 4.20 -11.38 3.76
C GLY A 297 3.58 -10.70 4.98
N GLN A 298 2.30 -10.33 4.94
CA GLN A 298 1.59 -9.76 6.09
C GLN A 298 1.58 -10.72 7.29
N TRP A 299 1.39 -12.02 7.07
CA TRP A 299 1.46 -13.02 8.14
C TRP A 299 2.87 -13.20 8.69
N VAL A 300 3.90 -13.23 7.83
CA VAL A 300 5.31 -13.32 8.26
C VAL A 300 5.65 -12.12 9.15
N ASP A 301 5.30 -10.92 8.73
CA ASP A 301 5.48 -9.68 9.48
C ASP A 301 4.75 -9.74 10.83
N THR A 302 3.45 -10.00 10.81
CA THR A 302 2.63 -10.10 12.03
C THR A 302 3.15 -11.13 13.02
N ILE A 303 3.54 -12.33 12.57
CA ILE A 303 4.04 -13.40 13.45
C ILE A 303 5.43 -13.05 14.01
N SER A 304 6.33 -12.54 13.15
CA SER A 304 7.69 -12.19 13.59
C SER A 304 7.70 -11.08 14.63
N ASP A 305 6.78 -10.13 14.54
CA ASP A 305 6.58 -9.08 15.53
C ASP A 305 6.26 -9.61 16.93
N GLN A 306 5.50 -10.70 17.00
CA GLN A 306 5.12 -11.27 18.29
C GLN A 306 6.32 -11.84 19.07
N PHE A 307 7.38 -12.27 18.37
CA PHE A 307 8.63 -12.68 19.03
C PHE A 307 9.34 -11.54 19.74
N THR A 308 9.33 -10.32 19.17
CA THR A 308 9.85 -9.13 19.82
C THR A 308 9.06 -8.82 21.08
N VAL A 309 7.72 -8.84 21.01
CA VAL A 309 6.86 -8.57 22.17
C VAL A 309 7.02 -9.66 23.23
N LEU A 310 7.08 -10.93 22.85
CA LEU A 310 7.27 -12.03 23.79
C LEU A 310 8.62 -11.94 24.47
N SER A 311 9.70 -11.64 23.75
CA SER A 311 11.03 -11.43 24.33
C SER A 311 11.03 -10.31 25.37
N PHE A 312 10.36 -9.19 25.09
CA PHE A 312 10.14 -8.09 26.02
C PHE A 312 9.38 -8.54 27.28
N LEU A 313 8.24 -9.23 27.11
CA LEU A 313 7.40 -9.70 28.22
C LEU A 313 8.09 -10.74 29.12
N ILE A 314 9.07 -11.47 28.61
CA ILE A 314 9.91 -12.37 29.40
C ILE A 314 11.06 -11.59 30.05
N GLY A 315 11.76 -10.74 29.30
CA GLY A 315 12.97 -10.08 29.75
C GLY A 315 12.75 -9.11 30.90
N VAL A 316 11.66 -8.33 30.87
CA VAL A 316 11.36 -7.34 31.91
C VAL A 316 11.15 -7.96 33.29
N PRO A 317 10.26 -8.96 33.49
CA PRO A 317 10.09 -9.60 34.79
C PRO A 317 11.33 -10.37 35.22
N VAL A 318 12.06 -11.02 34.32
CA VAL A 318 13.32 -11.70 34.64
C VAL A 318 14.33 -10.68 35.18
N GLY A 319 14.54 -9.55 34.52
CA GLY A 319 15.46 -8.51 34.98
C GLY A 319 15.02 -7.91 36.30
N TYR A 320 13.73 -7.68 36.53
CA TYR A 320 13.23 -7.21 37.82
C TYR A 320 13.43 -8.26 38.93
N TYR A 321 13.20 -9.54 38.66
CA TYR A 321 13.44 -10.62 39.60
C TYR A 321 14.92 -10.74 39.96
N LEU A 322 15.82 -10.72 39.02
CA LEU A 322 17.27 -10.78 39.27
C LEU A 322 17.80 -9.60 40.06
N GLN A 323 17.18 -8.44 39.95
CA GLN A 323 17.58 -7.23 40.72
C GLN A 323 17.04 -7.20 42.13
N THR A 324 15.84 -7.77 42.37
CA THR A 324 15.10 -7.56 43.63
C THR A 324 14.82 -8.86 44.41
N GLY A 325 14.90 -10.01 43.78
CA GLY A 325 14.42 -11.29 44.34
C GLY A 325 12.90 -11.36 44.55
N SER A 326 12.13 -10.40 44.04
CA SER A 326 10.71 -10.25 44.32
C SER A 326 9.86 -11.24 43.55
N THR A 327 9.03 -12.02 44.25
CA THR A 327 8.04 -12.94 43.62
C THR A 327 6.98 -12.20 42.82
N VAL A 328 6.76 -10.91 43.06
CA VAL A 328 5.87 -10.07 42.25
C VAL A 328 6.28 -10.08 40.77
N ALA A 329 7.60 -10.17 40.47
CA ALA A 329 8.10 -10.28 39.11
C ALA A 329 7.54 -11.51 38.41
N VAL A 330 7.53 -12.66 39.08
CA VAL A 330 7.04 -13.92 38.54
C VAL A 330 5.52 -13.86 38.33
N ILE A 331 4.79 -13.34 39.32
CA ILE A 331 3.32 -13.21 39.25
C ILE A 331 2.91 -12.31 38.08
N LEU A 332 3.43 -11.08 38.03
CA LEU A 332 3.09 -10.14 36.97
C LEU A 332 3.63 -10.56 35.60
N GLY A 333 4.81 -11.19 35.55
CA GLY A 333 5.36 -11.71 34.31
C GLY A 333 4.48 -12.82 33.72
N THR A 334 4.08 -13.81 34.54
CA THR A 334 3.17 -14.87 34.13
C THR A 334 1.82 -14.31 33.70
N TYR A 335 1.26 -13.40 34.48
CA TYR A 335 0.01 -12.70 34.16
C TYR A 335 0.09 -12.01 32.77
N ASN A 336 1.13 -11.24 32.51
CA ASN A 336 1.34 -10.53 31.26
C ASN A 336 1.42 -11.50 30.06
N ILE A 337 2.15 -12.60 30.21
CA ILE A 337 2.30 -13.62 29.15
C ILE A 337 0.94 -14.30 28.87
N ILE A 338 0.18 -14.65 29.91
CA ILE A 338 -1.16 -15.28 29.73
C ILE A 338 -2.08 -14.32 28.98
N ILE A 339 -2.18 -13.06 29.37
CA ILE A 339 -3.03 -12.08 28.68
C ILE A 339 -2.58 -11.93 27.20
N PHE A 340 -1.29 -11.83 26.97
CA PHE A 340 -0.75 -11.72 25.62
C PHE A 340 -1.08 -12.91 24.75
N ILE A 341 -0.96 -14.14 25.27
CA ILE A 341 -1.34 -15.37 24.54
C ILE A 341 -2.83 -15.38 24.22
N LEU A 342 -3.69 -15.04 25.19
CA LEU A 342 -5.14 -14.93 24.96
C LEU A 342 -5.48 -13.91 23.88
N PHE A 343 -4.80 -12.75 23.92
CA PHE A 343 -4.93 -11.76 22.86
C PHE A 343 -4.54 -12.31 21.48
N LEU A 344 -3.42 -13.00 21.36
CA LEU A 344 -2.97 -13.57 20.08
C LEU A 344 -3.96 -14.62 19.55
N ILE A 345 -4.42 -15.54 20.40
CA ILE A 345 -5.39 -16.55 20.01
C ILE A 345 -6.65 -15.92 19.44
N TRP A 346 -7.20 -14.93 20.16
CA TRP A 346 -8.40 -14.23 19.70
C TRP A 346 -8.16 -13.45 18.41
N SER A 347 -7.08 -12.67 18.37
CA SER A 347 -6.78 -11.82 17.20
C SER A 347 -6.53 -12.65 15.94
N PHE A 348 -5.80 -13.77 16.05
CA PHE A 348 -5.56 -14.66 14.90
C PHE A 348 -6.84 -15.38 14.48
N TYR A 349 -7.65 -15.85 15.44
CA TYR A 349 -8.96 -16.41 15.13
C TYR A 349 -9.82 -15.39 14.37
N PHE A 350 -9.83 -14.15 14.82
CA PHE A 350 -10.56 -13.07 14.17
C PHE A 350 -10.05 -12.81 12.73
N LEU A 351 -8.75 -12.68 12.55
CA LEU A 351 -8.16 -12.45 11.22
C LEU A 351 -8.50 -13.56 10.24
N ILE A 352 -8.39 -14.81 10.66
CA ILE A 352 -8.66 -15.98 9.80
C ILE A 352 -10.15 -16.08 9.45
N LYS A 353 -11.04 -15.81 10.42
CA LYS A 353 -12.48 -16.03 10.25
C LYS A 353 -13.20 -14.85 9.60
N TYR A 354 -12.81 -13.63 9.93
CA TYR A 354 -13.58 -12.43 9.60
C TYR A 354 -12.89 -11.46 8.66
N THR A 355 -11.61 -11.65 8.35
CA THR A 355 -10.89 -10.77 7.44
C THR A 355 -10.18 -11.58 6.35
N ASP A 356 -9.82 -10.88 5.27
CA ASP A 356 -8.93 -11.42 4.26
C ASP A 356 -7.48 -10.95 4.42
N SER A 357 -7.17 -10.27 5.53
CA SER A 357 -5.86 -9.70 5.84
C SER A 357 -5.06 -10.58 6.79
N GLY A 358 -3.73 -10.62 6.62
CA GLY A 358 -2.80 -11.19 7.60
C GLY A 358 -2.29 -10.15 8.62
N SER A 359 -2.75 -8.91 8.57
CA SER A 359 -2.26 -7.82 9.42
C SER A 359 -3.19 -7.56 10.61
N LEU A 360 -2.62 -7.47 11.83
CA LEU A 360 -3.36 -7.07 13.03
C LEU A 360 -3.99 -5.67 12.94
N VAL A 361 -3.55 -4.84 11.99
CA VAL A 361 -4.19 -3.53 11.74
C VAL A 361 -5.66 -3.70 11.39
N ALA A 362 -6.01 -4.75 10.62
CA ALA A 362 -7.39 -5.04 10.26
C ALA A 362 -8.27 -5.32 11.49
N TYR A 363 -7.74 -6.00 12.52
CA TYR A 363 -8.44 -6.20 13.79
C TYR A 363 -8.75 -4.87 14.49
N PHE A 364 -7.79 -3.95 14.53
CA PHE A 364 -7.95 -2.65 15.18
C PHE A 364 -8.83 -1.67 14.38
N GLU A 365 -9.06 -1.90 13.09
CA GLU A 365 -9.91 -1.03 12.26
C GLU A 365 -11.40 -1.30 12.43
N VAL A 366 -11.79 -2.48 12.85
CA VAL A 366 -13.21 -2.87 13.07
C VAL A 366 -13.96 -1.89 13.98
N ASP A 367 -13.24 -1.30 14.95
CA ASP A 367 -13.85 -0.34 15.87
C ASP A 367 -14.19 1.04 15.26
N LYS A 368 -13.65 1.38 14.09
CA LYS A 368 -13.95 2.66 13.44
C LYS A 368 -15.40 2.75 12.96
N HIS A 369 -16.02 1.58 12.75
CA HIS A 369 -17.36 1.44 12.19
C HIS A 369 -18.45 1.37 13.24
N ILE A 370 -18.12 1.77 14.49
CA ILE A 370 -19.06 1.74 15.61
C ILE A 370 -19.63 3.12 15.84
N ASN A 371 -20.96 3.18 15.93
CA ASN A 371 -21.68 4.43 16.25
C ASN A 371 -21.21 4.96 17.62
N PRO A 372 -20.61 6.18 17.71
CA PRO A 372 -20.06 6.72 18.95
C PRO A 372 -21.10 6.92 20.07
N GLU A 373 -22.37 7.01 19.72
CA GLU A 373 -23.48 7.22 20.67
C GLU A 373 -23.79 5.99 21.51
N GLU A 374 -23.50 4.79 21.00
CA GLU A 374 -23.71 3.51 21.69
C GLU A 374 -22.61 3.12 22.67
N LEU A 375 -21.56 3.95 22.80
CA LEU A 375 -20.40 3.64 23.62
C LEU A 375 -20.60 4.08 25.08
N SER A 376 -20.32 3.18 26.05
CA SER A 376 -20.22 3.52 27.47
C SER A 376 -19.14 4.58 27.72
N LEU A 377 -19.24 5.31 28.84
CA LEU A 377 -18.24 6.33 29.22
C LEU A 377 -16.82 5.73 29.33
N LEU A 378 -16.69 4.53 29.88
CA LEU A 378 -15.42 3.80 29.95
C LEU A 378 -14.86 3.53 28.55
N ARG A 379 -15.71 3.12 27.62
CA ARG A 379 -15.32 2.82 26.25
C ARG A 379 -14.92 4.08 25.48
N LYS A 380 -15.61 5.20 25.68
CA LYS A 380 -15.20 6.51 25.13
C LYS A 380 -13.81 6.92 25.64
N LEU A 381 -13.50 6.64 26.89
CA LEU A 381 -12.17 6.88 27.46
C LEU A 381 -11.12 5.93 26.87
N LEU A 382 -11.41 4.63 26.83
CA LEU A 382 -10.51 3.61 26.24
C LEU A 382 -10.26 3.88 24.76
N ALA A 383 -11.28 4.26 23.99
CA ALA A 383 -11.14 4.67 22.60
C ALA A 383 -10.22 5.88 22.41
N ARG A 384 -10.26 6.85 23.34
CA ARG A 384 -9.31 7.98 23.34
C ARG A 384 -7.87 7.56 23.65
N LEU A 385 -7.69 6.54 24.50
CA LEU A 385 -6.38 6.01 24.88
C LEU A 385 -5.85 4.93 23.91
N ARG A 386 -6.65 4.51 22.96
CA ARG A 386 -6.33 3.44 22.00
C ARG A 386 -5.03 3.69 21.22
N PHE A 387 -4.69 4.96 20.97
CA PHE A 387 -3.42 5.29 20.30
C PHE A 387 -2.21 4.79 21.07
N LEU A 388 -2.28 4.69 22.42
CA LEU A 388 -1.20 4.16 23.28
C LEU A 388 -0.94 2.67 23.01
N GLY A 389 -1.95 1.90 22.58
CA GLY A 389 -1.79 0.50 22.18
C GLY A 389 -1.07 0.28 20.84
N ARG A 390 -0.88 1.33 20.05
CA ARG A 390 -0.11 1.22 18.80
C ARG A 390 1.37 1.10 19.09
N ARG A 391 2.07 0.17 18.42
CA ARG A 391 3.49 -0.11 18.61
C ARG A 391 4.38 1.15 18.65
N ASN A 392 4.13 2.10 17.76
CA ASN A 392 4.88 3.36 17.68
C ASN A 392 4.78 4.23 18.94
N TYR A 393 3.67 4.16 19.67
CA TYR A 393 3.46 4.97 20.89
C TYR A 393 3.97 4.26 22.13
N TYR A 394 3.63 2.97 22.32
CA TYR A 394 4.07 2.27 23.50
C TYR A 394 5.59 2.06 23.52
N SER A 395 6.23 1.77 22.37
CA SER A 395 7.68 1.62 22.30
C SER A 395 8.42 2.91 22.66
N ALA A 396 7.94 4.06 22.16
CA ALA A 396 8.49 5.36 22.56
C ALA A 396 8.24 5.68 24.03
N GLY A 397 7.04 5.37 24.54
CA GLY A 397 6.69 5.53 25.95
C GLY A 397 7.55 4.65 26.88
N LEU A 398 7.85 3.41 26.47
CA LEU A 398 8.71 2.51 27.24
C LEU A 398 10.13 3.05 27.41
N VAL A 399 10.69 3.79 26.44
CA VAL A 399 11.98 4.45 26.58
C VAL A 399 11.94 5.46 27.74
N LEU A 400 10.91 6.30 27.80
CA LEU A 400 10.75 7.27 28.87
C LEU A 400 10.55 6.60 30.24
N ILE A 401 9.69 5.59 30.30
CA ILE A 401 9.40 4.81 31.50
C ILE A 401 10.67 4.12 32.02
N ALA A 402 11.48 3.54 31.14
CA ALA A 402 12.72 2.87 31.48
C ALA A 402 13.76 3.82 32.02
N ILE A 403 13.84 5.06 31.53
CA ILE A 403 14.74 6.10 32.04
C ILE A 403 14.33 6.51 33.45
N ILE A 404 13.03 6.66 33.76
CA ILE A 404 12.51 7.17 35.01
C ILE A 404 12.59 6.11 36.13
N GLY A 405 12.17 4.87 35.84
CA GLY A 405 11.94 3.88 36.89
C GLY A 405 12.50 2.48 36.62
N GLY A 406 13.33 2.34 35.58
CA GLY A 406 13.97 1.05 35.25
C GLY A 406 12.98 -0.09 35.02
N ASN A 407 13.42 -1.33 35.29
CA ASN A 407 12.61 -2.54 35.10
C ASN A 407 11.34 -2.55 35.94
N SER A 408 11.34 -2.00 37.12
CA SER A 408 10.17 -2.00 38.01
C SER A 408 9.02 -1.22 37.42
N LEU A 409 9.26 0.03 37.03
CA LEU A 409 8.21 0.88 36.46
C LEU A 409 7.72 0.34 35.09
N VAL A 410 8.64 -0.21 34.29
CA VAL A 410 8.29 -0.87 33.02
C VAL A 410 7.36 -2.05 33.27
N LEU A 411 7.65 -2.92 34.25
CA LEU A 411 6.82 -4.10 34.58
C LEU A 411 5.41 -3.67 35.00
N PHE A 412 5.29 -2.76 35.96
CA PHE A 412 3.98 -2.31 36.48
C PHE A 412 3.18 -1.57 35.39
N ALA A 413 3.82 -0.68 34.63
CA ALA A 413 3.16 0.04 33.54
C ALA A 413 2.67 -0.91 32.43
N THR A 414 3.46 -1.94 32.09
CA THR A 414 3.08 -2.96 31.11
C THR A 414 1.91 -3.79 31.60
N SER A 415 1.93 -4.24 32.88
CA SER A 415 0.83 -5.02 33.46
C SER A 415 -0.46 -4.20 33.50
N PHE A 416 -0.39 -2.93 33.87
CA PHE A 416 -1.53 -2.03 33.85
C PHE A 416 -2.09 -1.83 32.43
N ALA A 417 -1.22 -1.56 31.46
CA ALA A 417 -1.63 -1.39 30.07
C ALA A 417 -2.27 -2.66 29.47
N LEU A 418 -1.69 -3.84 29.75
CA LEU A 418 -2.26 -5.12 29.29
C LEU A 418 -3.60 -5.42 29.96
N THR A 419 -3.82 -5.03 31.22
CA THR A 419 -5.11 -5.16 31.88
C THR A 419 -6.19 -4.31 31.21
N LEU A 420 -5.89 -3.05 30.94
CA LEU A 420 -6.81 -2.19 30.20
C LEU A 420 -7.13 -2.74 28.79
N PHE A 421 -6.10 -3.29 28.16
CA PHE A 421 -6.24 -3.89 26.85
C PHE A 421 -7.10 -5.17 26.88
N LEU A 422 -6.95 -6.02 27.90
CA LEU A 422 -7.79 -7.18 28.12
C LEU A 422 -9.26 -6.83 28.30
N ILE A 423 -9.54 -5.78 29.11
CA ILE A 423 -10.92 -5.29 29.30
C ILE A 423 -11.52 -4.89 27.98
N HIS A 424 -10.79 -4.12 27.17
CA HIS A 424 -11.25 -3.72 25.85
C HIS A 424 -11.50 -4.92 24.92
N GLN A 425 -10.58 -5.88 24.92
CA GLN A 425 -10.71 -7.10 24.11
C GLN A 425 -11.93 -7.93 24.50
N LEU A 426 -12.21 -8.10 25.79
CA LEU A 426 -13.39 -8.83 26.28
C LEU A 426 -14.70 -8.18 25.80
N GLU A 427 -14.77 -6.85 25.82
CA GLU A 427 -15.90 -6.12 25.26
C GLU A 427 -16.09 -6.39 23.76
N ASP A 428 -14.98 -6.40 22.99
CA ASP A 428 -15.03 -6.70 21.56
C ASP A 428 -15.47 -8.13 21.28
N VAL A 429 -14.95 -9.11 22.05
CA VAL A 429 -15.36 -10.52 21.95
C VAL A 429 -16.87 -10.67 22.17
N ILE A 430 -17.38 -10.12 23.29
CA ILE A 430 -18.81 -10.20 23.63
C ILE A 430 -19.66 -9.58 22.52
N ARG A 431 -19.22 -8.50 21.97
CA ARG A 431 -19.94 -7.79 20.92
C ARG A 431 -19.95 -8.55 19.60
N ILE A 432 -18.80 -9.01 19.13
CA ILE A 432 -18.69 -9.80 17.88
C ILE A 432 -19.55 -11.06 17.96
N LEU A 433 -19.59 -11.69 19.12
CA LEU A 433 -20.45 -12.86 19.37
C LEU A 433 -21.95 -12.50 19.36
N ARG A 434 -22.35 -11.28 19.76
CA ARG A 434 -23.73 -10.80 19.73
C ARG A 434 -24.20 -10.40 18.32
N ILE A 435 -23.36 -9.78 17.52
CA ILE A 435 -23.69 -9.28 16.17
C ILE A 435 -23.73 -10.42 15.13
N GLY A 436 -23.06 -11.52 15.38
CA GLY A 436 -23.18 -12.79 14.63
C GLY A 436 -22.56 -12.83 13.23
N LYS A 437 -22.31 -11.71 12.54
CA LYS A 437 -21.76 -11.68 11.17
C LYS A 437 -20.96 -10.39 10.84
N PRO A 438 -19.72 -10.25 11.32
CA PRO A 438 -18.89 -9.07 10.99
C PRO A 438 -18.53 -8.94 9.50
N LYS A 439 -18.52 -10.03 8.71
CA LYS A 439 -18.19 -9.99 7.29
C LYS A 439 -19.16 -9.14 6.46
N GLU A 440 -20.44 -9.19 6.73
CA GLU A 440 -21.44 -8.43 5.97
C GLU A 440 -21.35 -6.92 6.25
N VAL A 441 -20.90 -6.54 7.44
CA VAL A 441 -20.66 -5.14 7.83
C VAL A 441 -19.38 -4.62 7.17
N LEU A 442 -18.33 -5.43 7.14
CA LEU A 442 -17.02 -5.06 6.53
C LEU A 442 -17.06 -5.04 4.99
N GLN A 443 -17.88 -5.89 4.36
CA GLN A 443 -18.01 -5.92 2.89
C GLN A 443 -18.88 -4.79 2.35
N LYS A 444 -19.97 -4.41 3.01
CA LYS A 444 -20.84 -3.31 2.57
C LYS A 444 -20.14 -1.96 2.52
N GLU A 445 -19.06 -1.77 3.23
CA GLU A 445 -18.35 -0.48 3.31
C GLU A 445 -17.17 -0.39 2.34
N THR A 446 -16.63 -1.53 1.91
CA THR A 446 -15.67 -1.58 0.78
C THR A 446 -16.36 -1.23 -0.55
N GLU A 447 -17.68 -1.40 -0.63
CA GLU A 447 -18.50 -1.04 -1.79
C GLU A 447 -19.01 0.42 -1.76
N GLN A 448 -18.92 1.11 -0.61
CA GLN A 448 -19.40 2.49 -0.46
C GLN A 448 -18.30 3.55 -0.27
N GLY A 449 -17.01 3.16 -0.20
CA GLY A 449 -15.82 4.02 -0.03
C GLY A 449 -14.90 3.97 -1.23
#